data_9610493563bae933006afd8efc167788
#
_entry.id   9610493563bae933006afd8efc167788
#
_cell.length_a   1.000
_cell.length_b   1.000
_cell.length_c   1.000
_cell.angle_alpha   90.00
_cell.angle_beta   90.00
_cell.angle_gamma   90.00
#
_symmetry.space_group_name_H-M   'P 1'
#
loop_
_entity.id
_entity.type
_entity.pdbx_description
1 polymer ?
#
loop_
_entity_poly.entity_id
_entity_poly.type
_entity_poly.pdbx_seq_one_letter_code
_entity_poly.pdbx_strand_id
1 'polypeptide(L)'
;MEIDGQSMLIDASKQNVDKEVFCELAGLAATARVAEARDAMLSGAIVNTSEVQPALHTALRAPRGSKVVVNGVNVVDEVWAVRDEVTGFAHDVREGRYRGATGRIITDVVNIGIGGSDLGPALVYLALSTTGAPQVRVSFVSNVDPTNVTRVLGGLDPATTIVVVCSKSFSTAETLANARIAQRWLADALGGDAVAHHTVAVTVDASKVASSGIAAARVLKMWSWVGGRYSVSSAVNVCNAIAFGADSIDQFLGGMRAMDEHFAHEPFERNAPMILGVIGVWNRSLLGRGSHAIVPYADSLGLLPSYLQQLEMESNGKVVTRDGEVLSTESSPVIWGGVGTNAQHAFMQLLHQGTSVVPVTFIGVARAATAHHGEHAALVANMIAQSAALAFGSTHDDPARAMPGNRPSTTIVLSALTPGTLGALIALFEHVVFVQGCVWGINSFDQWGVELGKKLAHEVATELASGEPGASRDASSVQLQKWYLRHSSRA
;
A
#
# COMPACT_ATOMS: atom_id res chain seq x y z
N MET A 1 9.86 -19.55 6.18
CA MET A 1 10.02 -19.27 4.74
C MET A 1 11.37 -18.61 4.52
N GLU A 2 12.12 -19.03 3.52
CA GLU A 2 13.42 -18.45 3.15
C GLU A 2 13.27 -17.55 1.93
N ILE A 3 13.93 -16.38 1.95
CA ILE A 3 13.88 -15.37 0.89
C ILE A 3 15.28 -14.76 0.77
N ASP A 4 16.00 -15.05 -0.32
CA ASP A 4 17.36 -14.55 -0.58
C ASP A 4 18.32 -14.75 0.64
N GLY A 5 18.26 -15.94 1.27
CA GLY A 5 19.06 -16.27 2.44
C GLY A 5 18.60 -15.60 3.75
N GLN A 6 17.43 -14.96 3.75
CA GLN A 6 16.76 -14.43 4.93
C GLN A 6 15.48 -15.22 5.20
N SER A 7 15.08 -15.31 6.47
CA SER A 7 13.89 -16.03 6.87
C SER A 7 12.78 -15.11 7.38
N MET A 8 11.55 -15.56 7.17
CA MET A 8 10.34 -14.99 7.74
C MET A 8 9.67 -16.06 8.59
N LEU A 9 9.51 -15.79 9.88
CA LEU A 9 8.71 -16.59 10.80
C LEU A 9 7.33 -15.97 10.92
N ILE A 10 6.29 -16.81 10.83
CA ILE A 10 4.90 -16.41 11.08
C ILE A 10 4.36 -17.31 12.20
N ASP A 11 4.03 -16.72 13.33
CA ASP A 11 3.47 -17.40 14.50
C ASP A 11 2.02 -16.93 14.71
N ALA A 12 1.07 -17.82 14.45
CA ALA A 12 -0.35 -17.65 14.72
C ALA A 12 -0.83 -18.45 15.93
N SER A 13 0.08 -19.01 16.75
CA SER A 13 -0.26 -19.88 17.89
C SER A 13 -1.06 -19.17 18.99
N LYS A 14 -1.05 -17.85 19.01
CA LYS A 14 -1.85 -17.02 19.94
C LYS A 14 -3.19 -16.54 19.35
N GLN A 15 -3.62 -17.13 18.24
CA GLN A 15 -4.98 -16.94 17.73
C GLN A 15 -5.97 -17.84 18.51
N ASN A 16 -7.25 -17.48 18.53
CA ASN A 16 -8.29 -18.31 19.12
C ASN A 16 -8.69 -19.45 18.13
N VAL A 17 -7.73 -20.28 17.78
CA VAL A 17 -7.85 -21.36 16.80
C VAL A 17 -7.17 -22.59 17.37
N ASP A 18 -7.97 -23.57 17.76
CA ASP A 18 -7.49 -24.91 18.11
C ASP A 18 -7.40 -25.81 16.87
N LYS A 19 -7.09 -27.09 17.07
CA LYS A 19 -6.95 -28.04 15.97
C LYS A 19 -8.26 -28.27 15.21
N GLU A 20 -9.39 -28.31 15.92
CA GLU A 20 -10.71 -28.54 15.33
C GLU A 20 -11.11 -27.36 14.48
N VAL A 21 -11.02 -26.14 15.03
CA VAL A 21 -11.24 -24.88 14.29
C VAL A 21 -10.31 -24.77 13.09
N PHE A 22 -9.03 -25.15 13.22
CA PHE A 22 -8.09 -25.13 12.10
C PHE A 22 -8.54 -26.06 10.94
N CYS A 23 -9.04 -27.26 11.26
CA CYS A 23 -9.59 -28.18 10.25
C CYS A 23 -10.84 -27.60 9.56
N GLU A 24 -11.73 -26.98 10.34
CA GLU A 24 -12.92 -26.31 9.79
C GLU A 24 -12.55 -25.11 8.88
N LEU A 25 -11.54 -24.35 9.25
CA LEU A 25 -11.03 -23.25 8.41
C LEU A 25 -10.40 -23.76 7.11
N ALA A 26 -9.73 -24.91 7.13
CA ALA A 26 -9.25 -25.57 5.92
C ALA A 26 -10.43 -25.99 5.02
N GLY A 27 -11.49 -26.57 5.62
CA GLY A 27 -12.74 -26.91 4.94
C GLY A 27 -13.43 -25.67 4.34
N LEU A 28 -13.43 -24.55 5.05
CA LEU A 28 -13.97 -23.29 4.56
C LEU A 28 -13.21 -22.78 3.32
N ALA A 29 -11.88 -22.80 3.35
CA ALA A 29 -11.06 -22.42 2.18
C ALA A 29 -11.33 -23.33 0.96
N ALA A 30 -11.48 -24.64 1.20
CA ALA A 30 -11.78 -25.60 0.15
C ALA A 30 -13.19 -25.37 -0.43
N THR A 31 -14.20 -25.16 0.43
CA THR A 31 -15.58 -24.87 0.02
C THR A 31 -15.69 -23.58 -0.77
N ALA A 32 -14.94 -22.54 -0.37
CA ALA A 32 -14.83 -21.27 -1.08
C ALA A 32 -13.97 -21.35 -2.36
N ARG A 33 -13.39 -22.51 -2.65
CA ARG A 33 -12.57 -22.78 -3.83
C ARG A 33 -11.41 -21.80 -3.98
N VAL A 34 -10.73 -21.50 -2.85
CA VAL A 34 -9.65 -20.50 -2.82
C VAL A 34 -8.49 -20.90 -3.75
N ALA A 35 -8.16 -22.20 -3.81
CA ALA A 35 -7.08 -22.69 -4.66
C ALA A 35 -7.37 -22.46 -6.16
N GLU A 36 -8.58 -22.76 -6.62
CA GLU A 36 -8.99 -22.55 -8.01
C GLU A 36 -9.07 -21.07 -8.35
N ALA A 37 -9.56 -20.23 -7.43
CA ALA A 37 -9.58 -18.78 -7.61
C ALA A 37 -8.16 -18.19 -7.69
N ARG A 38 -7.23 -18.69 -6.88
CA ARG A 38 -5.80 -18.36 -6.94
C ARG A 38 -5.22 -18.71 -8.32
N ASP A 39 -5.42 -19.94 -8.77
CA ASP A 39 -4.89 -20.42 -10.05
C ASP A 39 -5.47 -19.62 -11.22
N ALA A 40 -6.76 -19.26 -11.15
CA ALA A 40 -7.41 -18.38 -12.11
C ALA A 40 -6.77 -16.98 -12.12
N MET A 41 -6.52 -16.37 -10.94
CA MET A 41 -5.86 -15.08 -10.84
C MET A 41 -4.43 -15.12 -11.43
N LEU A 42 -3.63 -16.10 -11.04
CA LEU A 42 -2.24 -16.23 -11.48
C LEU A 42 -2.13 -16.50 -12.98
N SER A 43 -3.10 -17.20 -13.57
CA SER A 43 -3.13 -17.49 -15.02
C SER A 43 -3.66 -16.36 -15.89
N GLY A 44 -4.20 -15.29 -15.31
CA GLY A 44 -4.72 -14.14 -16.04
C GLY A 44 -6.21 -14.24 -16.43
N ALA A 45 -6.97 -15.10 -15.75
CA ALA A 45 -8.42 -15.10 -15.91
C ALA A 45 -9.06 -13.79 -15.42
N ILE A 46 -10.26 -13.50 -15.90
CA ILE A 46 -11.06 -12.36 -15.44
C ILE A 46 -11.52 -12.64 -14.01
N VAL A 47 -10.89 -12.02 -13.02
CA VAL A 47 -11.23 -12.11 -11.60
C VAL A 47 -11.79 -10.81 -11.04
N ASN A 48 -11.55 -9.68 -11.71
CA ASN A 48 -12.24 -8.41 -11.47
C ASN A 48 -13.50 -8.37 -12.33
N THR A 49 -14.57 -8.91 -11.80
CA THR A 49 -15.80 -9.16 -12.57
C THR A 49 -16.56 -7.89 -12.89
N SER A 50 -16.54 -6.88 -12.04
CA SER A 50 -17.27 -5.61 -12.25
C SER A 50 -16.64 -4.70 -13.32
N GLU A 51 -15.30 -4.80 -13.51
CA GLU A 51 -14.57 -4.08 -14.57
C GLU A 51 -14.19 -4.99 -15.75
N VAL A 52 -14.57 -6.28 -15.70
CA VAL A 52 -14.36 -7.29 -16.75
C VAL A 52 -12.88 -7.37 -17.18
N GLN A 53 -11.96 -7.50 -16.21
CA GLN A 53 -10.52 -7.60 -16.48
C GLN A 53 -9.81 -8.53 -15.50
N PRO A 54 -8.62 -9.03 -15.85
CA PRO A 54 -7.79 -9.75 -14.91
C PRO A 54 -7.23 -8.84 -13.81
N ALA A 55 -6.65 -9.43 -12.75
CA ALA A 55 -5.87 -8.73 -11.73
C ALA A 55 -4.47 -9.34 -11.69
N LEU A 56 -3.52 -8.72 -12.39
CA LEU A 56 -2.23 -9.31 -12.70
C LEU A 56 -1.04 -8.61 -12.02
N HIS A 57 -1.24 -8.13 -10.80
CA HIS A 57 -0.13 -7.58 -10.02
C HIS A 57 1.03 -8.60 -9.86
N THR A 58 0.77 -9.90 -9.87
CA THR A 58 1.78 -10.96 -9.84
C THR A 58 2.61 -11.03 -11.13
N ALA A 59 2.03 -10.71 -12.30
CA ALA A 59 2.76 -10.67 -13.55
C ALA A 59 3.83 -9.57 -13.59
N LEU A 60 3.68 -8.49 -12.78
CA LEU A 60 4.68 -7.42 -12.67
C LEU A 60 6.03 -7.89 -12.11
N ARG A 61 6.04 -9.02 -11.42
CA ARG A 61 7.22 -9.62 -10.75
C ARG A 61 7.57 -11.01 -11.27
N ALA A 62 6.86 -11.45 -12.32
CA ALA A 62 7.13 -12.74 -12.97
C ALA A 62 8.53 -12.76 -13.63
N PRO A 63 9.21 -13.93 -13.66
CA PRO A 63 10.49 -14.07 -14.34
C PRO A 63 10.41 -13.70 -15.82
N ARG A 64 11.52 -13.18 -16.36
CA ARG A 64 11.64 -12.93 -17.81
C ARG A 64 11.41 -14.24 -18.57
N GLY A 65 10.59 -14.18 -19.61
CA GLY A 65 10.22 -15.34 -20.42
C GLY A 65 9.05 -16.18 -19.88
N SER A 66 8.50 -15.83 -18.71
CA SER A 66 7.22 -16.41 -18.25
C SER A 66 6.09 -16.04 -19.20
N LYS A 67 5.03 -16.86 -19.21
CA LYS A 67 3.87 -16.66 -20.08
C LYS A 67 2.61 -16.44 -19.25
N VAL A 68 2.09 -15.23 -19.31
CA VAL A 68 0.75 -14.89 -18.87
C VAL A 68 0.06 -14.18 -20.04
N VAL A 69 -0.91 -14.86 -20.67
CA VAL A 69 -1.52 -14.40 -21.90
C VAL A 69 -2.88 -13.77 -21.64
N VAL A 70 -3.03 -12.51 -22.02
CA VAL A 70 -4.30 -11.77 -21.96
C VAL A 70 -4.62 -11.26 -23.36
N ASN A 71 -5.78 -11.57 -23.87
CA ASN A 71 -6.23 -11.18 -25.23
C ASN A 71 -5.20 -11.50 -26.33
N GLY A 72 -4.53 -12.66 -26.22
CA GLY A 72 -3.51 -13.11 -27.19
C GLY A 72 -2.13 -12.49 -27.03
N VAL A 73 -1.91 -11.60 -26.08
CA VAL A 73 -0.63 -10.94 -25.82
C VAL A 73 -0.01 -11.49 -24.53
N ASN A 74 1.29 -11.84 -24.55
CA ASN A 74 2.03 -12.15 -23.34
C ASN A 74 2.35 -10.86 -22.58
N VAL A 75 1.62 -10.59 -21.50
CA VAL A 75 1.79 -9.34 -20.72
C VAL A 75 3.15 -9.26 -20.04
N VAL A 76 3.81 -10.38 -19.77
CA VAL A 76 5.13 -10.42 -19.11
C VAL A 76 6.20 -9.78 -19.99
N ASP A 77 6.12 -9.93 -21.31
CA ASP A 77 7.09 -9.30 -22.24
C ASP A 77 6.96 -7.77 -22.19
N GLU A 78 5.73 -7.23 -22.15
CA GLU A 78 5.50 -5.79 -21.98
C GLU A 78 5.99 -5.29 -20.61
N VAL A 79 5.75 -6.06 -19.54
CA VAL A 79 6.22 -5.72 -18.19
C VAL A 79 7.73 -5.58 -18.16
N TRP A 80 8.45 -6.54 -18.77
CA TRP A 80 9.91 -6.49 -18.81
C TRP A 80 10.43 -5.32 -19.64
N ALA A 81 9.77 -4.97 -20.75
CA ALA A 81 10.15 -3.78 -21.52
C ALA A 81 10.07 -2.50 -20.67
N VAL A 82 9.00 -2.34 -19.88
CA VAL A 82 8.86 -1.18 -18.96
C VAL A 82 9.85 -1.26 -17.80
N ARG A 83 10.12 -2.45 -17.24
CA ARG A 83 11.17 -2.60 -16.21
C ARG A 83 12.54 -2.21 -16.72
N ASP A 84 12.90 -2.62 -17.94
CA ASP A 84 14.17 -2.24 -18.58
C ASP A 84 14.24 -0.71 -18.78
N GLU A 85 13.13 -0.06 -19.15
CA GLU A 85 13.06 1.40 -19.28
C GLU A 85 13.24 2.10 -17.93
N VAL A 86 12.53 1.64 -16.88
CA VAL A 86 12.64 2.17 -15.50
C VAL A 86 14.06 2.00 -14.98
N THR A 87 14.65 0.81 -15.15
CA THR A 87 16.00 0.50 -14.70
C THR A 87 17.05 1.35 -15.43
N GLY A 88 16.93 1.47 -16.75
CA GLY A 88 17.81 2.30 -17.56
C GLY A 88 17.75 3.76 -17.16
N PHE A 89 16.54 4.31 -16.98
CA PHE A 89 16.36 5.69 -16.53
C PHE A 89 16.93 5.92 -15.11
N ALA A 90 16.62 5.04 -14.18
CA ALA A 90 17.16 5.12 -12.82
C ALA A 90 18.70 5.09 -12.82
N HIS A 91 19.30 4.21 -13.62
CA HIS A 91 20.74 4.12 -13.76
C HIS A 91 21.33 5.41 -14.35
N ASP A 92 20.71 6.00 -15.40
CA ASP A 92 21.18 7.25 -16.01
C ASP A 92 21.14 8.43 -15.03
N VAL A 93 20.10 8.51 -14.19
CA VAL A 93 20.00 9.53 -13.13
C VAL A 93 21.11 9.34 -12.10
N ARG A 94 21.29 8.11 -11.60
CA ARG A 94 22.26 7.78 -10.54
C ARG A 94 23.71 8.00 -10.97
N GLU A 95 24.04 7.68 -12.22
CA GLU A 95 25.37 7.88 -12.80
C GLU A 95 25.61 9.33 -13.30
N GLY A 96 24.62 10.19 -13.13
CA GLY A 96 24.71 11.60 -13.58
C GLY A 96 24.77 11.76 -15.12
N ARG A 97 24.34 10.74 -15.88
CA ARG A 97 24.13 10.84 -17.33
C ARG A 97 22.87 11.64 -17.65
N TYR A 98 21.79 11.38 -16.92
CA TYR A 98 20.61 12.23 -16.93
C TYR A 98 20.81 13.40 -15.95
N ARG A 99 20.77 14.62 -16.46
CA ARG A 99 21.04 15.85 -15.69
C ARG A 99 19.85 16.79 -15.81
N GLY A 100 19.72 17.72 -14.87
CA GLY A 100 18.78 18.83 -14.99
C GLY A 100 19.05 19.71 -16.21
N ALA A 101 18.08 20.53 -16.59
CA ALA A 101 18.17 21.45 -17.75
C ALA A 101 19.38 22.40 -17.68
N THR A 102 19.90 22.67 -16.50
CA THR A 102 21.13 23.47 -16.28
C THR A 102 22.42 22.64 -16.37
N GLY A 103 22.35 21.35 -16.67
CA GLY A 103 23.51 20.44 -16.68
C GLY A 103 23.92 19.91 -15.30
N ARG A 104 23.22 20.28 -14.22
CA ARG A 104 23.50 19.79 -12.87
C ARG A 104 23.00 18.38 -12.64
N ILE A 105 23.69 17.66 -11.76
CA ILE A 105 23.31 16.29 -11.35
C ILE A 105 22.01 16.35 -10.54
N ILE A 106 21.12 15.39 -10.76
CA ILE A 106 19.88 15.23 -9.99
C ILE A 106 20.21 14.68 -8.59
N THR A 107 19.70 15.32 -7.58
CA THR A 107 19.87 14.95 -6.16
C THR A 107 18.54 14.66 -5.47
N ASP A 108 17.44 15.08 -6.07
CA ASP A 108 16.13 14.99 -5.45
C ASP A 108 15.05 14.53 -6.45
N VAL A 109 14.10 13.75 -5.94
CA VAL A 109 12.87 13.38 -6.63
C VAL A 109 11.68 13.80 -5.79
N VAL A 110 10.67 14.40 -6.40
CA VAL A 110 9.36 14.63 -5.79
C VAL A 110 8.36 13.68 -6.42
N ASN A 111 7.88 12.69 -5.67
CA ASN A 111 6.83 11.78 -6.12
C ASN A 111 5.47 12.39 -5.81
N ILE A 112 4.68 12.70 -6.83
CA ILE A 112 3.33 13.24 -6.73
C ILE A 112 2.33 12.16 -7.13
N GLY A 113 1.57 11.68 -6.17
CA GLY A 113 0.57 10.63 -6.36
C GLY A 113 -0.33 10.54 -5.14
N ILE A 114 -1.44 9.82 -5.22
CA ILE A 114 -2.36 9.61 -4.09
C ILE A 114 -2.77 8.13 -4.02
N GLY A 115 -3.11 7.64 -2.83
CA GLY A 115 -3.48 6.25 -2.61
C GLY A 115 -2.34 5.30 -3.01
N GLY A 116 -2.61 4.34 -3.90
CA GLY A 116 -1.60 3.37 -4.34
C GLY A 116 -0.39 3.96 -5.07
N SER A 117 -0.52 5.17 -5.62
CA SER A 117 0.58 5.90 -6.25
C SER A 117 1.50 6.62 -5.23
N ASP A 118 1.16 6.59 -3.95
CA ASP A 118 1.90 7.20 -2.84
C ASP A 118 2.28 6.18 -1.78
N LEU A 119 1.28 5.49 -1.18
CA LEU A 119 1.47 4.67 0.03
C LEU A 119 2.49 3.54 -0.14
N GLY A 120 2.44 2.82 -1.27
CA GLY A 120 3.40 1.75 -1.56
C GLY A 120 4.82 2.29 -1.75
N PRO A 121 5.06 3.23 -2.67
CA PRO A 121 6.37 3.85 -2.84
C PRO A 121 6.92 4.51 -1.58
N ALA A 122 6.10 5.21 -0.79
CA ALA A 122 6.52 5.84 0.46
C ALA A 122 6.92 4.81 1.52
N LEU A 123 6.18 3.70 1.66
CA LEU A 123 6.53 2.59 2.53
C LEU A 123 7.88 1.97 2.14
N VAL A 124 8.07 1.69 0.84
CA VAL A 124 9.33 1.12 0.32
C VAL A 124 10.49 2.08 0.60
N TYR A 125 10.32 3.37 0.34
CA TYR A 125 11.35 4.37 0.60
C TYR A 125 11.74 4.43 2.09
N LEU A 126 10.75 4.53 2.97
CA LEU A 126 10.98 4.57 4.43
C LEU A 126 11.72 3.31 4.90
N ALA A 127 11.26 2.14 4.49
CA ALA A 127 11.84 0.87 4.89
C ALA A 127 13.29 0.70 4.41
N LEU A 128 13.57 1.00 3.15
CA LEU A 128 14.90 0.81 2.57
C LEU A 128 15.90 1.90 3.00
N SER A 129 15.45 3.09 3.38
CA SER A 129 16.32 4.16 3.88
C SER A 129 17.07 3.78 5.15
N THR A 130 16.63 2.75 5.88
CA THR A 130 17.31 2.24 7.07
C THR A 130 18.31 1.13 6.76
N THR A 131 18.23 0.52 5.58
CA THR A 131 19.15 -0.55 5.14
C THR A 131 20.30 -0.04 4.29
N GLY A 132 20.17 1.16 3.72
CA GLY A 132 21.20 1.86 2.95
C GLY A 132 20.78 3.30 2.69
N ALA A 133 21.76 4.22 2.70
CA ALA A 133 21.48 5.62 2.38
C ALA A 133 21.05 5.75 0.92
N PRO A 134 19.94 6.46 0.64
CA PRO A 134 19.53 6.72 -0.74
C PRO A 134 20.55 7.66 -1.41
N GLN A 135 20.94 7.34 -2.64
CA GLN A 135 21.84 8.20 -3.42
C GLN A 135 21.12 9.47 -3.90
N VAL A 136 19.83 9.35 -4.19
CA VAL A 136 18.94 10.46 -4.55
C VAL A 136 17.80 10.48 -3.54
N ARG A 137 17.52 11.62 -2.95
CA ARG A 137 16.46 11.78 -1.94
C ARG A 137 15.09 11.80 -2.61
N VAL A 138 14.09 11.18 -1.95
CA VAL A 138 12.72 11.21 -2.43
C VAL A 138 11.83 11.91 -1.41
N SER A 139 11.03 12.84 -1.88
CA SER A 139 9.95 13.47 -1.12
C SER A 139 8.60 13.07 -1.73
N PHE A 140 7.59 12.87 -0.87
CA PHE A 140 6.26 12.45 -1.28
C PHE A 140 5.24 13.57 -1.09
N VAL A 141 4.39 13.77 -2.10
CA VAL A 141 3.30 14.75 -2.11
C VAL A 141 2.04 14.04 -2.57
N SER A 142 1.08 13.87 -1.65
CA SER A 142 -0.15 13.12 -1.93
C SER A 142 -1.41 13.96 -1.73
N ASN A 143 -1.52 14.70 -0.63
CA ASN A 143 -2.70 15.48 -0.32
C ASN A 143 -2.81 16.74 -1.20
N VAL A 144 -4.04 17.11 -1.57
CA VAL A 144 -4.34 18.35 -2.30
C VAL A 144 -4.15 19.61 -1.45
N ASP A 145 -3.97 19.47 -0.13
CA ASP A 145 -3.59 20.61 0.73
C ASP A 145 -2.28 21.24 0.23
N PRO A 146 -2.32 22.50 -0.22
CA PRO A 146 -1.14 23.15 -0.82
C PRO A 146 0.00 23.35 0.18
N THR A 147 -0.26 23.26 1.48
CA THR A 147 0.75 23.35 2.54
C THR A 147 1.82 22.27 2.38
N ASN A 148 1.41 21.03 2.02
CA ASN A 148 2.35 19.92 1.85
C ASN A 148 3.29 20.13 0.67
N VAL A 149 2.75 20.39 -0.53
CA VAL A 149 3.55 20.59 -1.74
C VAL A 149 4.45 21.82 -1.61
N THR A 150 3.94 22.93 -1.04
CA THR A 150 4.71 24.16 -0.84
C THR A 150 5.89 23.93 0.10
N ARG A 151 5.67 23.22 1.22
CA ARG A 151 6.72 22.89 2.18
C ARG A 151 7.80 21.98 1.57
N VAL A 152 7.41 21.00 0.77
CA VAL A 152 8.36 20.09 0.11
C VAL A 152 9.20 20.87 -0.91
N LEU A 153 8.57 21.59 -1.82
CA LEU A 153 9.28 22.33 -2.89
C LEU A 153 10.16 23.46 -2.34
N GLY A 154 9.73 24.10 -1.25
CA GLY A 154 10.50 25.18 -0.60
C GLY A 154 11.85 24.74 -0.01
N GLY A 155 12.05 23.45 0.21
CA GLY A 155 13.32 22.87 0.68
C GLY A 155 14.22 22.32 -0.42
N LEU A 156 13.83 22.44 -1.71
CA LEU A 156 14.51 21.79 -2.83
C LEU A 156 15.06 22.82 -3.83
N ASP A 157 16.06 22.39 -4.60
CA ASP A 157 16.62 23.16 -5.72
C ASP A 157 15.99 22.68 -7.03
N PRO A 158 15.23 23.52 -7.77
CA PRO A 158 14.61 23.16 -9.03
C PRO A 158 15.59 22.57 -10.05
N ALA A 159 16.82 23.07 -10.08
CA ALA A 159 17.85 22.66 -11.06
C ALA A 159 18.36 21.24 -10.85
N THR A 160 18.11 20.61 -9.69
CA THR A 160 18.56 19.28 -9.33
C THR A 160 17.40 18.33 -8.95
N THR A 161 16.16 18.74 -9.20
CA THR A 161 14.96 17.99 -8.79
C THR A 161 14.22 17.42 -10.01
N ILE A 162 13.84 16.15 -9.95
CA ILE A 162 12.87 15.51 -10.87
C ILE A 162 11.51 15.42 -10.17
N VAL A 163 10.45 15.75 -10.89
CA VAL A 163 9.05 15.56 -10.46
C VAL A 163 8.49 14.32 -11.15
N VAL A 164 8.07 13.30 -10.38
CA VAL A 164 7.41 12.10 -10.88
C VAL A 164 5.92 12.23 -10.58
N VAL A 165 5.09 12.28 -11.63
CA VAL A 165 3.64 12.38 -11.52
C VAL A 165 3.00 11.02 -11.77
N CYS A 166 2.54 10.36 -10.70
CA CYS A 166 1.97 9.04 -10.74
C CYS A 166 0.44 9.09 -10.66
N SER A 167 -0.25 8.74 -11.75
CA SER A 167 -1.71 8.61 -11.77
C SER A 167 -2.15 7.59 -12.80
N LYS A 168 -2.82 6.51 -12.37
CA LYS A 168 -3.30 5.43 -13.25
C LYS A 168 -4.16 5.99 -14.40
N SER A 169 -5.15 6.80 -14.09
CA SER A 169 -6.07 7.39 -15.07
C SER A 169 -5.60 8.72 -15.66
N PHE A 170 -4.58 9.33 -15.06
CA PHE A 170 -4.11 10.70 -15.31
C PHE A 170 -5.23 11.76 -15.31
N SER A 171 -6.23 11.53 -14.45
CA SER A 171 -7.39 12.40 -14.26
C SER A 171 -7.68 12.70 -12.79
N THR A 172 -6.83 12.20 -11.87
CA THR A 172 -6.96 12.41 -10.42
C THR A 172 -6.72 13.88 -10.10
N ALA A 173 -7.75 14.58 -9.65
CA ALA A 173 -7.74 16.04 -9.47
C ALA A 173 -6.63 16.51 -8.52
N GLU A 174 -6.44 15.82 -7.41
CA GLU A 174 -5.43 16.10 -6.39
C GLU A 174 -4.01 16.00 -6.96
N THR A 175 -3.73 14.90 -7.67
CA THR A 175 -2.43 14.67 -8.31
C THR A 175 -2.13 15.74 -9.35
N LEU A 176 -3.10 16.09 -10.21
CA LEU A 176 -2.91 17.11 -11.25
C LEU A 176 -2.79 18.50 -10.64
N ALA A 177 -3.49 18.82 -9.55
CA ALA A 177 -3.35 20.11 -8.86
C ALA A 177 -1.92 20.29 -8.31
N ASN A 178 -1.40 19.29 -7.60
CA ASN A 178 -0.04 19.30 -7.08
C ASN A 178 1.02 19.33 -8.19
N ALA A 179 0.80 18.55 -9.27
CA ALA A 179 1.69 18.57 -10.44
C ALA A 179 1.79 19.96 -11.09
N ARG A 180 0.66 20.68 -11.24
CA ARG A 180 0.65 22.04 -11.77
C ARG A 180 1.41 23.02 -10.87
N ILE A 181 1.32 22.87 -9.54
CA ILE A 181 2.10 23.69 -8.60
C ILE A 181 3.58 23.41 -8.79
N ALA A 182 3.99 22.14 -8.85
CA ALA A 182 5.39 21.76 -9.05
C ALA A 182 5.93 22.23 -10.41
N GLN A 183 5.13 22.16 -11.48
CA GLN A 183 5.53 22.64 -12.80
C GLN A 183 5.68 24.16 -12.86
N ARG A 184 4.81 24.92 -12.20
CA ARG A 184 5.01 26.39 -12.06
C ARG A 184 6.30 26.70 -11.33
N TRP A 185 6.58 26.02 -10.20
CA TRP A 185 7.82 26.18 -9.46
C TRP A 185 9.07 25.89 -10.31
N LEU A 186 9.03 24.85 -11.17
CA LEU A 186 10.11 24.59 -12.15
C LEU A 186 10.21 25.70 -13.20
N ALA A 187 9.08 26.13 -13.77
CA ALA A 187 9.02 27.15 -14.83
C ALA A 187 9.51 28.50 -14.33
N ASP A 188 9.15 28.92 -13.13
CA ASP A 188 9.54 30.19 -12.52
C ASP A 188 11.06 30.25 -12.29
N ALA A 189 11.69 29.12 -12.00
CA ALA A 189 13.13 29.04 -11.73
C ALA A 189 13.99 28.75 -12.96
N LEU A 190 13.52 27.93 -13.90
CA LEU A 190 14.32 27.36 -14.99
C LEU A 190 13.82 27.77 -16.39
N GLY A 191 12.65 28.38 -16.48
CA GLY A 191 11.96 28.66 -17.74
C GLY A 191 11.05 27.51 -18.19
N GLY A 192 10.02 27.81 -18.97
CA GLY A 192 8.99 26.89 -19.40
C GLY A 192 9.50 25.66 -20.15
N ASP A 193 10.51 25.83 -20.98
CA ASP A 193 11.12 24.78 -21.81
C ASP A 193 11.81 23.69 -20.96
N ALA A 194 12.25 24.02 -19.75
CA ALA A 194 12.90 23.08 -18.83
C ALA A 194 11.91 22.12 -18.14
N VAL A 195 10.63 22.50 -18.04
CA VAL A 195 9.65 21.77 -17.22
C VAL A 195 9.50 20.32 -17.64
N ALA A 196 9.35 20.07 -18.96
CA ALA A 196 9.18 18.71 -19.47
C ALA A 196 10.39 17.84 -19.14
N HIS A 197 11.60 18.40 -19.24
CA HIS A 197 12.84 17.69 -18.95
C HIS A 197 12.95 17.24 -17.46
N HIS A 198 12.38 18.03 -16.55
CA HIS A 198 12.36 17.73 -15.12
C HIS A 198 11.12 16.93 -14.68
N THR A 199 10.24 16.50 -15.59
CA THR A 199 9.01 15.79 -15.26
C THR A 199 8.95 14.41 -15.91
N VAL A 200 8.59 13.41 -15.09
CA VAL A 200 8.29 12.03 -15.52
C VAL A 200 6.82 11.74 -15.17
N ALA A 201 6.07 11.17 -16.09
CA ALA A 201 4.70 10.73 -15.86
C ALA A 201 4.62 9.19 -15.78
N VAL A 202 3.76 8.65 -14.91
CA VAL A 202 3.45 7.22 -14.82
C VAL A 202 1.94 7.05 -14.99
N THR A 203 1.50 6.36 -16.04
CA THR A 203 0.07 6.23 -16.37
C THR A 203 -0.23 5.02 -17.24
N VAL A 204 -1.52 4.65 -17.32
CA VAL A 204 -2.01 3.65 -18.29
C VAL A 204 -2.10 4.23 -19.70
N ASP A 205 -2.41 5.52 -19.82
CA ASP A 205 -2.69 6.16 -21.11
C ASP A 205 -1.85 7.44 -21.28
N ALA A 206 -0.79 7.32 -22.09
CA ALA A 206 0.12 8.42 -22.40
C ALA A 206 -0.58 9.61 -23.07
N SER A 207 -1.67 9.39 -23.83
CA SER A 207 -2.40 10.48 -24.50
C SER A 207 -3.04 11.46 -23.51
N LYS A 208 -3.40 10.97 -22.33
CA LYS A 208 -3.96 11.81 -21.25
C LYS A 208 -2.94 12.74 -20.60
N VAL A 209 -1.66 12.40 -20.66
CA VAL A 209 -0.60 13.28 -20.15
C VAL A 209 -0.62 14.59 -20.94
N ALA A 210 -0.57 14.53 -22.26
CA ALA A 210 -0.60 15.71 -23.12
C ALA A 210 -1.90 16.53 -22.94
N SER A 211 -3.07 15.86 -22.85
CA SER A 211 -4.37 16.52 -22.71
C SER A 211 -4.59 17.14 -21.31
N SER A 212 -3.86 16.71 -20.29
CA SER A 212 -3.96 17.24 -18.93
C SER A 212 -3.27 18.59 -18.73
N GLY A 213 -2.45 19.00 -19.70
CA GLY A 213 -1.59 20.18 -19.59
C GLY A 213 -0.34 19.96 -18.73
N ILE A 214 0.00 18.70 -18.41
CA ILE A 214 1.24 18.32 -17.72
C ILE A 214 2.31 18.03 -18.78
N ALA A 215 3.38 18.83 -18.79
CA ALA A 215 4.55 18.59 -19.63
C ALA A 215 5.45 17.55 -19.00
N ALA A 216 5.74 16.45 -19.73
CA ALA A 216 6.66 15.40 -19.29
C ALA A 216 7.47 14.88 -20.47
N ALA A 217 8.81 14.82 -20.32
CA ALA A 217 9.69 14.29 -21.36
C ALA A 217 9.66 12.74 -21.40
N ARG A 218 9.25 12.10 -20.33
CA ARG A 218 9.17 10.64 -20.20
C ARG A 218 7.82 10.23 -19.65
N VAL A 219 7.21 9.23 -20.29
CA VAL A 219 5.95 8.63 -19.83
C VAL A 219 6.17 7.12 -19.67
N LEU A 220 6.17 6.65 -18.43
CA LEU A 220 6.30 5.24 -18.09
C LEU A 220 4.92 4.58 -18.07
N LYS A 221 4.81 3.45 -18.74
CA LYS A 221 3.54 2.70 -18.85
C LYS A 221 3.24 1.94 -17.55
N MET A 222 1.97 1.95 -17.15
CA MET A 222 1.36 0.95 -16.28
C MET A 222 0.12 0.36 -16.96
N TRP A 223 -0.59 -0.58 -16.33
CA TRP A 223 -1.67 -1.33 -16.99
C TRP A 223 -2.98 -1.20 -16.24
N SER A 224 -4.10 -1.26 -16.96
CA SER A 224 -5.45 -1.22 -16.41
C SER A 224 -5.73 -2.39 -15.45
N TRP A 225 -5.15 -3.56 -15.73
CA TRP A 225 -5.27 -4.77 -14.93
C TRP A 225 -4.43 -4.76 -13.62
N VAL A 226 -3.77 -3.65 -13.31
CA VAL A 226 -3.15 -3.43 -11.99
C VAL A 226 -4.03 -2.46 -11.19
N GLY A 227 -4.61 -2.93 -10.09
CA GLY A 227 -5.27 -2.06 -9.11
C GLY A 227 -4.28 -1.08 -8.47
N GLY A 228 -4.72 0.14 -8.13
CA GLY A 228 -3.83 1.16 -7.53
C GLY A 228 -3.13 0.66 -6.26
N ARG A 229 -3.85 0.04 -5.33
CA ARG A 229 -3.32 -0.52 -4.08
C ARG A 229 -2.42 -1.75 -4.24
N TYR A 230 -2.37 -2.34 -5.46
CA TYR A 230 -1.49 -3.45 -5.84
C TYR A 230 -0.35 -3.00 -6.78
N SER A 231 -0.14 -1.68 -6.96
CA SER A 231 0.73 -1.16 -8.02
C SER A 231 2.18 -0.93 -7.61
N VAL A 232 2.56 -1.15 -6.36
CA VAL A 232 3.93 -0.90 -5.85
C VAL A 232 5.02 -1.67 -6.60
N SER A 233 4.68 -2.80 -7.25
CA SER A 233 5.57 -3.58 -8.10
C SER A 233 5.68 -3.07 -9.55
N SER A 234 4.99 -1.98 -9.91
CA SER A 234 4.99 -1.38 -11.25
C SER A 234 5.94 -0.18 -11.36
N ALA A 235 5.91 0.53 -12.50
CA ALA A 235 6.62 1.79 -12.72
C ALA A 235 6.27 2.90 -11.70
N VAL A 236 5.19 2.77 -10.94
CA VAL A 236 4.87 3.67 -9.82
C VAL A 236 6.02 3.76 -8.81
N ASN A 237 6.83 2.72 -8.71
CA ASN A 237 7.99 2.63 -7.82
C ASN A 237 9.30 3.20 -8.42
N VAL A 238 9.26 3.91 -9.55
CA VAL A 238 10.44 4.46 -10.24
C VAL A 238 11.27 5.37 -9.33
N CYS A 239 10.64 6.13 -8.43
CA CYS A 239 11.34 6.97 -7.47
C CYS A 239 12.30 6.16 -6.57
N ASN A 240 11.91 4.96 -6.16
CA ASN A 240 12.75 4.07 -5.36
C ASN A 240 13.84 3.39 -6.20
N ALA A 241 13.59 3.10 -7.48
CA ALA A 241 14.64 2.65 -8.40
C ALA A 241 15.73 3.72 -8.55
N ILE A 242 15.35 5.00 -8.64
CA ILE A 242 16.29 6.12 -8.65
C ILE A 242 17.02 6.24 -7.31
N ALA A 243 16.32 6.12 -6.18
CA ALA A 243 16.91 6.29 -4.85
C ALA A 243 17.92 5.18 -4.50
N PHE A 244 17.54 3.91 -4.70
CA PHE A 244 18.27 2.74 -4.19
C PHE A 244 18.94 1.88 -5.27
N GLY A 245 18.64 2.13 -6.54
CA GLY A 245 19.17 1.37 -7.67
C GLY A 245 18.33 0.16 -8.06
N ALA A 246 18.60 -0.34 -9.26
CA ALA A 246 17.86 -1.45 -9.89
C ALA A 246 17.96 -2.74 -9.06
N ASP A 247 19.14 -3.08 -8.54
CA ASP A 247 19.37 -4.31 -7.77
C ASP A 247 18.46 -4.37 -6.53
N SER A 248 18.26 -3.24 -5.85
CA SER A 248 17.35 -3.19 -4.69
C SER A 248 15.90 -3.45 -5.10
N ILE A 249 15.48 -2.92 -6.25
CA ILE A 249 14.13 -3.15 -6.76
C ILE A 249 13.97 -4.58 -7.27
N ASP A 250 14.99 -5.14 -7.91
CA ASP A 250 14.96 -6.54 -8.35
C ASP A 250 14.89 -7.51 -7.16
N GLN A 251 15.62 -7.25 -6.08
CA GLN A 251 15.50 -8.00 -4.83
C GLN A 251 14.09 -7.85 -4.22
N PHE A 252 13.54 -6.64 -4.20
CA PHE A 252 12.18 -6.38 -3.71
C PHE A 252 11.14 -7.19 -4.49
N LEU A 253 11.19 -7.12 -5.82
CA LEU A 253 10.30 -7.90 -6.69
C LEU A 253 10.57 -9.41 -6.59
N GLY A 254 11.83 -9.81 -6.37
CA GLY A 254 12.22 -11.19 -6.09
C GLY A 254 11.56 -11.75 -4.83
N GLY A 255 11.54 -10.96 -3.76
CA GLY A 255 10.84 -11.32 -2.51
C GLY A 255 9.34 -11.43 -2.68
N MET A 256 8.73 -10.50 -3.42
CA MET A 256 7.30 -10.59 -3.76
C MET A 256 7.00 -11.87 -4.54
N ARG A 257 7.82 -12.19 -5.54
CA ARG A 257 7.68 -13.43 -6.32
C ARG A 257 7.84 -14.67 -5.47
N ALA A 258 8.80 -14.71 -4.56
CA ALA A 258 8.97 -15.85 -3.65
C ALA A 258 7.71 -16.12 -2.82
N MET A 259 6.99 -15.09 -2.41
CA MET A 259 5.69 -15.22 -1.75
C MET A 259 4.59 -15.66 -2.72
N ASP A 260 4.60 -15.24 -4.00
CA ASP A 260 3.67 -15.74 -5.01
C ASP A 260 3.85 -17.25 -5.22
N GLU A 261 5.10 -17.71 -5.33
CA GLU A 261 5.44 -19.14 -5.47
C GLU A 261 5.03 -19.94 -4.23
N HIS A 262 5.27 -19.40 -3.04
CA HIS A 262 4.79 -19.99 -1.77
C HIS A 262 3.26 -20.10 -1.77
N PHE A 263 2.54 -19.04 -2.12
CA PHE A 263 1.08 -19.05 -2.20
C PHE A 263 0.57 -20.05 -3.23
N ALA A 264 1.23 -20.18 -4.38
CA ALA A 264 0.84 -21.06 -5.47
C ALA A 264 1.02 -22.55 -5.13
N HIS A 265 2.11 -22.90 -4.42
CA HIS A 265 2.56 -24.31 -4.37
C HIS A 265 2.49 -24.96 -2.99
N GLU A 266 2.49 -24.19 -1.89
CA GLU A 266 2.39 -24.80 -0.57
C GLU A 266 0.98 -25.34 -0.31
N PRO A 267 0.87 -26.53 0.33
CA PRO A 267 -0.42 -27.04 0.79
C PRO A 267 -0.98 -26.14 1.90
N PHE A 268 -2.29 -26.19 2.13
CA PHE A 268 -2.99 -25.30 3.06
C PHE A 268 -2.29 -25.18 4.43
N GLU A 269 -1.85 -26.31 5.01
CA GLU A 269 -1.25 -26.37 6.35
C GLU A 269 0.07 -25.62 6.48
N ARG A 270 0.69 -25.25 5.37
CA ARG A 270 1.94 -24.48 5.31
C ARG A 270 1.81 -23.22 4.48
N ASN A 271 0.66 -22.94 3.90
CA ASN A 271 0.40 -21.80 3.05
C ASN A 271 0.04 -20.58 3.91
N ALA A 272 1.03 -19.75 4.21
CA ALA A 272 0.87 -18.62 5.11
C ALA A 272 -0.26 -17.65 4.69
N PRO A 273 -0.36 -17.21 3.41
CA PRO A 273 -1.47 -16.38 2.97
C PRO A 273 -2.85 -17.02 3.17
N MET A 274 -2.99 -18.32 2.88
CA MET A 274 -4.26 -19.02 3.07
C MET A 274 -4.64 -19.09 4.54
N ILE A 275 -3.71 -19.50 5.40
CA ILE A 275 -3.95 -19.60 6.85
C ILE A 275 -4.34 -18.24 7.44
N LEU A 276 -3.56 -17.19 7.16
CA LEU A 276 -3.85 -15.86 7.69
C LEU A 276 -5.13 -15.26 7.11
N GLY A 277 -5.45 -15.54 5.86
CA GLY A 277 -6.69 -15.12 5.22
C GLY A 277 -7.91 -15.69 5.90
N VAL A 278 -7.96 -17.01 6.12
CA VAL A 278 -9.10 -17.65 6.80
C VAL A 278 -9.17 -17.30 8.28
N ILE A 279 -8.04 -17.08 8.98
CA ILE A 279 -8.01 -16.54 10.35
C ILE A 279 -8.61 -15.13 10.38
N GLY A 280 -8.35 -14.30 9.36
CA GLY A 280 -8.97 -12.99 9.21
C GLY A 280 -10.50 -13.07 9.11
N VAL A 281 -10.99 -13.97 8.27
CA VAL A 281 -12.44 -14.26 8.14
C VAL A 281 -13.03 -14.81 9.45
N TRP A 282 -12.35 -15.74 10.11
CA TRP A 282 -12.72 -16.25 11.43
C TRP A 282 -12.92 -15.12 12.45
N ASN A 283 -11.92 -14.25 12.54
CA ASN A 283 -11.98 -13.12 13.46
C ASN A 283 -13.12 -12.16 13.12
N ARG A 284 -13.27 -11.82 11.83
CA ARG A 284 -14.23 -10.80 11.39
C ARG A 284 -15.67 -11.31 11.38
N SER A 285 -15.93 -12.37 10.64
CA SER A 285 -17.29 -12.81 10.33
C SER A 285 -17.87 -13.76 11.38
N LEU A 286 -17.03 -14.60 11.99
CA LEU A 286 -17.51 -15.64 12.93
C LEU A 286 -17.38 -15.22 14.39
N LEU A 287 -16.37 -14.42 14.74
CA LEU A 287 -16.18 -13.90 16.10
C LEU A 287 -16.60 -12.43 16.26
N GLY A 288 -17.09 -11.76 15.19
CA GLY A 288 -17.63 -10.41 15.24
C GLY A 288 -16.61 -9.31 15.59
N ARG A 289 -15.30 -9.54 15.30
CA ARG A 289 -14.23 -8.59 15.62
C ARG A 289 -14.12 -7.53 14.54
N GLY A 290 -14.69 -6.35 14.81
CA GLY A 290 -14.87 -5.28 13.84
C GLY A 290 -13.59 -4.55 13.40
N SER A 291 -12.46 -4.73 14.09
CA SER A 291 -11.19 -4.07 13.74
C SER A 291 -10.00 -5.00 13.94
N HIS A 292 -8.87 -4.66 13.29
CA HIS A 292 -7.62 -5.40 13.37
C HIS A 292 -6.47 -4.39 13.46
N ALA A 293 -5.63 -4.52 14.49
CA ALA A 293 -4.49 -3.64 14.72
C ALA A 293 -3.21 -4.20 14.11
N ILE A 294 -2.48 -3.38 13.37
CA ILE A 294 -1.16 -3.69 12.78
C ILE A 294 -0.11 -2.91 13.56
N VAL A 295 0.80 -3.63 14.23
CA VAL A 295 1.77 -3.00 15.15
C VAL A 295 3.19 -3.43 14.78
N PRO A 296 3.84 -2.74 13.84
CA PRO A 296 5.25 -2.99 13.52
C PRO A 296 6.14 -2.48 14.66
N TYR A 297 7.02 -3.34 15.17
CA TYR A 297 8.12 -3.00 16.09
C TYR A 297 9.37 -2.70 15.28
N ALA A 298 9.23 -1.75 14.37
CA ALA A 298 10.29 -1.18 13.54
C ALA A 298 9.78 0.15 12.95
N ASP A 299 10.45 1.26 13.26
CA ASP A 299 10.11 2.60 12.74
C ASP A 299 10.14 2.64 11.21
N SER A 300 11.04 1.88 10.61
CA SER A 300 11.15 1.70 9.16
C SER A 300 9.90 1.09 8.50
N LEU A 301 9.03 0.44 9.27
CA LEU A 301 7.74 -0.09 8.82
C LEU A 301 6.56 0.79 9.29
N GLY A 302 6.81 2.02 9.72
CA GLY A 302 5.79 2.92 10.28
C GLY A 302 4.64 3.26 9.34
N LEU A 303 4.85 3.18 8.03
CA LEU A 303 3.81 3.39 7.01
C LEU A 303 3.03 2.11 6.65
N LEU A 304 3.43 0.94 7.16
CA LEU A 304 2.76 -0.32 6.86
C LEU A 304 1.28 -0.34 7.29
N PRO A 305 0.90 0.16 8.49
CA PRO A 305 -0.51 0.23 8.85
C PRO A 305 -1.35 1.03 7.84
N SER A 306 -0.87 2.18 7.38
CA SER A 306 -1.57 3.02 6.39
C SER A 306 -1.65 2.36 5.01
N TYR A 307 -0.60 1.65 4.59
CA TYR A 307 -0.62 0.86 3.36
C TYR A 307 -1.67 -0.25 3.43
N LEU A 308 -1.71 -0.99 4.54
CA LEU A 308 -2.66 -2.08 4.74
C LEU A 308 -4.10 -1.58 4.94
N GLN A 309 -4.32 -0.37 5.44
CA GLN A 309 -5.64 0.28 5.46
C GLN A 309 -6.23 0.31 4.06
N GLN A 310 -5.49 0.84 3.09
CA GLN A 310 -5.97 0.88 1.72
C GLN A 310 -6.08 -0.54 1.12
N LEU A 311 -5.06 -1.36 1.30
CA LEU A 311 -5.03 -2.71 0.72
C LEU A 311 -6.23 -3.55 1.16
N GLU A 312 -6.54 -3.59 2.46
CA GLU A 312 -7.62 -4.40 3.02
C GLU A 312 -9.00 -3.74 2.84
N MET A 313 -9.17 -2.49 3.32
CA MET A 313 -10.49 -1.89 3.41
C MET A 313 -11.06 -1.50 2.05
N GLU A 314 -10.23 -1.06 1.10
CA GLU A 314 -10.66 -0.75 -0.26
C GLU A 314 -10.94 -2.03 -1.07
N SER A 315 -10.20 -3.12 -0.81
CA SER A 315 -10.44 -4.41 -1.47
C SER A 315 -11.68 -5.11 -0.93
N ASN A 316 -11.82 -5.23 0.38
CA ASN A 316 -12.78 -6.13 1.02
C ASN A 316 -13.92 -5.42 1.74
N GLY A 317 -13.92 -4.09 1.82
CA GLY A 317 -15.02 -3.30 2.36
C GLY A 317 -16.19 -3.27 1.37
N LYS A 318 -16.87 -4.39 1.19
CA LYS A 318 -17.94 -4.58 0.20
C LYS A 318 -19.24 -5.03 0.89
N VAL A 319 -20.36 -4.71 0.28
CA VAL A 319 -21.72 -5.09 0.75
C VAL A 319 -22.42 -6.13 -0.12
N VAL A 320 -21.80 -6.46 -1.28
CA VAL A 320 -22.34 -7.42 -2.24
C VAL A 320 -21.30 -8.43 -2.67
N THR A 321 -21.75 -9.62 -3.02
CA THR A 321 -20.95 -10.66 -3.65
C THR A 321 -20.60 -10.31 -5.11
N ARG A 322 -19.75 -11.12 -5.74
CA ARG A 322 -19.46 -11.03 -7.19
C ARG A 322 -20.70 -11.21 -8.07
N ASP A 323 -21.69 -11.92 -7.56
CA ASP A 323 -22.95 -12.23 -8.26
C ASP A 323 -24.04 -11.17 -7.98
N GLY A 324 -23.72 -10.12 -7.19
CA GLY A 324 -24.65 -9.02 -6.87
C GLY A 324 -25.57 -9.28 -5.68
N GLU A 325 -25.42 -10.40 -4.97
CA GLU A 325 -26.19 -10.72 -3.78
C GLU A 325 -25.68 -9.93 -2.57
N VAL A 326 -26.58 -9.48 -1.70
CA VAL A 326 -26.20 -8.81 -0.44
C VAL A 326 -25.49 -9.81 0.47
N LEU A 327 -24.33 -9.41 1.02
CA LEU A 327 -23.60 -10.23 1.96
C LEU A 327 -24.43 -10.54 3.20
N SER A 328 -24.47 -11.81 3.59
CA SER A 328 -25.10 -12.29 4.81
C SER A 328 -24.21 -12.20 6.04
N THR A 329 -22.91 -11.92 5.85
CA THR A 329 -21.88 -11.78 6.89
C THR A 329 -21.13 -10.47 6.74
N GLU A 330 -20.46 -10.08 7.80
CA GLU A 330 -19.61 -8.90 7.78
C GLU A 330 -18.27 -9.19 7.06
N SER A 331 -17.88 -8.33 6.14
CA SER A 331 -16.58 -8.36 5.45
C SER A 331 -15.63 -7.29 6.02
N SER A 332 -14.35 -7.39 5.70
CA SER A 332 -13.28 -6.44 6.05
C SER A 332 -13.35 -5.83 7.46
N PRO A 333 -12.37 -6.07 8.31
CA PRO A 333 -12.23 -5.29 9.54
C PRO A 333 -11.76 -3.87 9.24
N VAL A 334 -11.97 -2.95 10.17
CA VAL A 334 -11.27 -1.66 10.15
C VAL A 334 -9.79 -1.91 10.48
N ILE A 335 -8.90 -1.64 9.55
CA ILE A 335 -7.45 -1.73 9.76
C ILE A 335 -6.95 -0.42 10.37
N TRP A 336 -6.16 -0.52 11.42
CA TRP A 336 -5.52 0.60 12.09
C TRP A 336 -4.25 0.13 12.79
N GLY A 337 -3.50 1.03 13.39
CA GLY A 337 -2.31 0.64 14.14
C GLY A 337 -1.30 1.76 14.28
N GLY A 338 -0.08 1.38 14.61
CA GLY A 338 1.03 2.29 14.79
C GLY A 338 2.29 1.54 15.22
N VAL A 339 3.41 2.25 15.22
CA VAL A 339 4.71 1.66 15.55
C VAL A 339 4.77 1.19 16.99
N GLY A 340 5.32 0.02 17.20
CA GLY A 340 5.55 -0.60 18.51
C GLY A 340 6.43 0.28 19.40
N THR A 341 6.39 0.09 20.68
CA THR A 341 6.60 0.90 21.86
C THR A 341 5.77 2.19 21.91
N ASN A 342 5.72 3.04 20.87
CA ASN A 342 4.81 4.20 20.83
C ASN A 342 3.34 3.78 21.00
N ALA A 343 2.92 2.71 20.33
CA ALA A 343 1.59 2.13 20.47
C ALA A 343 1.25 1.75 21.91
N GLN A 344 2.24 1.32 22.72
CA GLN A 344 2.04 0.99 24.14
C GLN A 344 1.58 2.20 24.95
N HIS A 345 2.00 3.40 24.57
CA HIS A 345 1.64 4.66 25.22
C HIS A 345 0.44 5.36 24.57
N ALA A 346 -0.20 4.72 23.57
CA ALA A 346 -1.33 5.29 22.85
C ALA A 346 -2.62 4.47 23.00
N PHE A 347 -2.60 3.17 22.69
CA PHE A 347 -3.83 2.38 22.61
C PHE A 347 -3.76 0.97 23.21
N MET A 348 -2.62 0.53 23.78
CA MET A 348 -2.52 -0.80 24.39
C MET A 348 -3.47 -0.98 25.58
N GLN A 349 -3.81 0.09 26.30
CA GLN A 349 -4.84 0.04 27.35
C GLN A 349 -6.15 -0.57 26.83
N LEU A 350 -6.61 -0.13 25.64
CA LEU A 350 -7.82 -0.67 25.01
C LEU A 350 -7.62 -2.13 24.59
N LEU A 351 -6.46 -2.47 24.04
CA LEU A 351 -6.18 -3.83 23.60
C LEU A 351 -6.17 -4.83 24.75
N HIS A 352 -5.63 -4.45 25.92
CA HIS A 352 -5.57 -5.31 27.10
C HIS A 352 -6.89 -5.40 27.87
N GLN A 353 -7.52 -4.26 28.16
CA GLN A 353 -8.66 -4.18 29.09
C GLN A 353 -9.95 -3.65 28.45
N GLY A 354 -9.92 -3.25 27.17
CA GLY A 354 -11.13 -2.77 26.50
C GLY A 354 -12.20 -3.85 26.37
N THR A 355 -13.45 -3.44 26.25
CA THR A 355 -14.60 -4.33 26.08
C THR A 355 -14.65 -5.01 24.71
N SER A 356 -14.01 -4.39 23.69
CA SER A 356 -13.88 -4.98 22.35
C SER A 356 -12.60 -5.80 22.25
N VAL A 357 -12.70 -7.00 21.70
CA VAL A 357 -11.55 -7.85 21.37
C VAL A 357 -11.03 -7.45 19.99
N VAL A 358 -9.79 -7.00 19.93
CA VAL A 358 -9.14 -6.59 18.69
C VAL A 358 -7.99 -7.55 18.37
N PRO A 359 -8.03 -8.31 17.26
CA PRO A 359 -6.89 -9.06 16.78
C PRO A 359 -5.71 -8.12 16.49
N VAL A 360 -4.50 -8.58 16.82
CA VAL A 360 -3.28 -7.80 16.61
C VAL A 360 -2.31 -8.57 15.71
N THR A 361 -1.73 -7.91 14.71
CA THR A 361 -0.56 -8.43 14.00
C THR A 361 0.67 -7.64 14.42
N PHE A 362 1.56 -8.29 15.17
CA PHE A 362 2.88 -7.77 15.49
C PHE A 362 3.86 -8.10 14.37
N ILE A 363 4.70 -7.11 13.98
CA ILE A 363 5.74 -7.35 12.98
C ILE A 363 7.07 -6.88 13.56
N GLY A 364 8.04 -7.79 13.65
CA GLY A 364 9.37 -7.52 14.18
C GLY A 364 10.48 -7.82 13.18
N VAL A 365 11.65 -7.30 13.47
CA VAL A 365 12.89 -7.57 12.73
C VAL A 365 13.93 -8.09 13.74
N ALA A 366 14.51 -9.27 13.48
CA ALA A 366 15.44 -9.88 14.44
C ALA A 366 16.82 -9.20 14.42
N ARG A 367 17.33 -8.88 13.23
CA ARG A 367 18.65 -8.21 13.09
C ARG A 367 18.51 -6.70 13.21
N ALA A 368 19.24 -6.09 14.13
CA ALA A 368 19.33 -4.64 14.23
C ALA A 368 19.90 -4.01 12.95
N ALA A 369 19.30 -2.93 12.49
CA ALA A 369 19.79 -2.14 11.36
C ALA A 369 20.96 -1.19 11.77
N THR A 370 21.18 -1.01 13.08
CA THR A 370 22.19 -0.11 13.64
C THR A 370 23.09 -0.84 14.65
N ALA A 371 24.12 -0.17 15.13
CA ALA A 371 25.02 -0.71 16.17
C ALA A 371 24.40 -0.72 17.59
N HIS A 372 23.16 -0.25 17.76
CA HIS A 372 22.44 -0.18 19.04
C HIS A 372 21.75 -1.50 19.37
N HIS A 373 22.52 -2.57 19.54
CA HIS A 373 21.99 -3.93 19.72
C HIS A 373 21.20 -4.11 21.03
N GLY A 374 21.56 -3.39 22.11
CA GLY A 374 20.86 -3.44 23.39
C GLY A 374 19.45 -2.86 23.31
N GLU A 375 19.31 -1.69 22.71
CA GLU A 375 18.04 -1.00 22.49
C GLU A 375 17.14 -1.78 21.53
N HIS A 376 17.74 -2.37 20.50
CA HIS A 376 17.02 -3.25 19.59
C HIS A 376 16.50 -4.51 20.29
N ALA A 377 17.31 -5.14 21.14
CA ALA A 377 16.88 -6.29 21.94
C ALA A 377 15.73 -5.92 22.89
N ALA A 378 15.77 -4.71 23.49
CA ALA A 378 14.67 -4.20 24.30
C ALA A 378 13.39 -3.99 23.48
N LEU A 379 13.49 -3.48 22.24
CA LEU A 379 12.37 -3.33 21.32
C LEU A 379 11.70 -4.68 21.02
N VAL A 380 12.49 -5.70 20.66
CA VAL A 380 12.01 -7.06 20.38
C VAL A 380 11.41 -7.70 21.64
N ALA A 381 12.04 -7.52 22.81
CA ALA A 381 11.52 -8.00 24.08
C ALA A 381 10.12 -7.41 24.39
N ASN A 382 9.92 -6.11 24.14
CA ASN A 382 8.62 -5.48 24.29
C ASN A 382 7.56 -6.10 23.36
N MET A 383 7.87 -6.34 22.10
CA MET A 383 6.94 -7.01 21.17
C MET A 383 6.52 -8.39 21.67
N ILE A 384 7.48 -9.21 22.09
CA ILE A 384 7.23 -10.55 22.61
C ILE A 384 6.38 -10.49 23.88
N ALA A 385 6.73 -9.59 24.80
CA ALA A 385 6.02 -9.39 26.07
C ALA A 385 4.56 -8.93 25.84
N GLN A 386 4.31 -7.99 24.92
CA GLN A 386 2.96 -7.54 24.59
C GLN A 386 2.10 -8.66 24.00
N SER A 387 2.67 -9.45 23.10
CA SER A 387 1.97 -10.58 22.51
C SER A 387 1.61 -11.65 23.58
N ALA A 388 2.51 -11.91 24.52
CA ALA A 388 2.28 -12.82 25.63
C ALA A 388 1.23 -12.26 26.62
N ALA A 389 1.35 -10.99 27.00
CA ALA A 389 0.42 -10.33 27.93
C ALA A 389 -1.01 -10.28 27.37
N LEU A 390 -1.17 -10.03 26.07
CA LEU A 390 -2.48 -10.09 25.40
C LEU A 390 -3.08 -11.50 25.45
N ALA A 391 -2.28 -12.51 25.19
CA ALA A 391 -2.76 -13.89 25.15
C ALA A 391 -3.12 -14.45 26.54
N PHE A 392 -2.26 -14.23 27.53
CA PHE A 392 -2.36 -14.90 28.83
C PHE A 392 -2.97 -14.03 29.92
N GLY A 393 -2.88 -12.71 29.80
CA GLY A 393 -3.37 -11.78 30.83
C GLY A 393 -2.64 -11.90 32.15
N SER A 394 -3.28 -11.38 33.22
CA SER A 394 -2.85 -11.56 34.62
C SER A 394 -4.05 -11.37 35.55
N THR A 395 -4.08 -12.14 36.63
CA THR A 395 -5.05 -11.96 37.72
C THR A 395 -4.58 -10.88 38.69
N HIS A 396 -5.49 -10.14 39.29
CA HIS A 396 -5.22 -9.17 40.34
C HIS A 396 -6.46 -9.04 41.24
N ASP A 397 -6.26 -8.84 42.54
CA ASP A 397 -7.38 -8.66 43.53
C ASP A 397 -8.21 -7.41 43.22
N ASP A 398 -7.56 -6.36 42.76
CA ASP A 398 -8.25 -5.16 42.24
C ASP A 398 -8.65 -5.41 40.75
N PRO A 399 -9.97 -5.47 40.46
CA PRO A 399 -10.44 -5.71 39.08
C PRO A 399 -9.94 -4.68 38.07
N ALA A 400 -9.63 -3.43 38.49
CA ALA A 400 -9.11 -2.39 37.60
C ALA A 400 -7.68 -2.69 37.12
N ARG A 401 -6.98 -3.61 37.78
CA ARG A 401 -5.60 -4.02 37.46
C ARG A 401 -5.52 -5.41 36.84
N ALA A 402 -6.62 -6.15 36.80
CA ALA A 402 -6.67 -7.45 36.17
C ALA A 402 -6.66 -7.31 34.62
N MET A 403 -5.90 -8.19 33.98
CA MET A 403 -5.84 -8.29 32.52
C MET A 403 -6.55 -9.58 32.09
N PRO A 404 -7.66 -9.52 31.36
CA PRO A 404 -8.44 -10.72 31.05
C PRO A 404 -7.70 -11.76 30.19
N GLY A 405 -6.70 -11.35 29.40
CA GLY A 405 -6.07 -12.24 28.46
C GLY A 405 -6.97 -12.65 27.30
N ASN A 406 -6.68 -13.78 26.66
CA ASN A 406 -7.43 -14.33 25.52
C ASN A 406 -7.67 -13.31 24.39
N ARG A 407 -6.69 -12.41 24.19
CA ARG A 407 -6.65 -11.42 23.11
C ARG A 407 -5.77 -11.97 21.99
N PRO A 408 -6.33 -12.26 20.81
CA PRO A 408 -5.60 -12.96 19.76
C PRO A 408 -4.54 -12.09 19.11
N SER A 409 -3.42 -12.72 18.78
CA SER A 409 -2.40 -12.06 17.97
C SER A 409 -1.69 -13.02 17.01
N THR A 410 -1.21 -12.48 15.91
CA THR A 410 -0.21 -13.09 15.02
C THR A 410 1.09 -12.34 15.17
N THR A 411 2.21 -13.02 15.18
CA THR A 411 3.53 -12.38 15.18
C THR A 411 4.30 -12.78 13.92
N ILE A 412 4.74 -11.79 13.15
CA ILE A 412 5.59 -11.96 11.97
C ILE A 412 6.97 -11.42 12.32
N VAL A 413 8.01 -12.24 12.16
CA VAL A 413 9.40 -11.80 12.41
C VAL A 413 10.23 -12.01 11.15
N LEU A 414 10.79 -10.92 10.65
CA LEU A 414 11.79 -10.96 9.59
C LEU A 414 13.17 -11.16 10.22
N SER A 415 13.99 -12.08 9.72
CA SER A 415 15.37 -12.25 10.20
C SER A 415 16.21 -10.98 10.01
N ALA A 416 15.95 -10.26 8.92
CA ALA A 416 16.45 -8.91 8.64
C ALA A 416 15.44 -8.17 7.75
N LEU A 417 15.40 -6.86 7.85
CA LEU A 417 14.68 -6.03 6.88
C LEU A 417 15.61 -5.81 5.66
N THR A 418 15.26 -6.42 4.56
CA THR A 418 15.93 -6.29 3.25
C THR A 418 14.91 -5.97 2.18
N PRO A 419 15.31 -5.54 0.97
CA PRO A 419 14.34 -5.38 -0.11
C PRO A 419 13.53 -6.65 -0.35
N GLY A 420 14.16 -7.83 -0.33
CA GLY A 420 13.49 -9.12 -0.52
C GLY A 420 12.46 -9.45 0.57
N THR A 421 12.83 -9.31 1.85
CA THR A 421 11.88 -9.60 2.95
C THR A 421 10.74 -8.60 3.03
N LEU A 422 10.98 -7.32 2.69
CA LEU A 422 9.93 -6.32 2.54
C LEU A 422 8.96 -6.68 1.42
N GLY A 423 9.49 -7.07 0.26
CA GLY A 423 8.67 -7.51 -0.87
C GLY A 423 7.79 -8.70 -0.51
N ALA A 424 8.35 -9.71 0.14
CA ALA A 424 7.59 -10.88 0.59
C ALA A 424 6.52 -10.53 1.62
N LEU A 425 6.80 -9.60 2.54
CA LEU A 425 5.83 -9.13 3.54
C LEU A 425 4.63 -8.42 2.86
N ILE A 426 4.90 -7.57 1.87
CA ILE A 426 3.84 -6.89 1.13
C ILE A 426 3.00 -7.90 0.33
N ALA A 427 3.64 -8.82 -0.40
CA ALA A 427 2.94 -9.83 -1.17
C ALA A 427 2.14 -10.81 -0.29
N LEU A 428 2.63 -11.12 0.92
CA LEU A 428 1.87 -11.88 1.92
C LEU A 428 0.50 -11.24 2.16
N PHE A 429 0.46 -9.94 2.42
CA PHE A 429 -0.80 -9.24 2.69
C PHE A 429 -1.65 -9.07 1.43
N GLU A 430 -1.07 -8.89 0.25
CA GLU A 430 -1.82 -8.90 -1.02
C GLU A 430 -2.60 -10.22 -1.18
N HIS A 431 -1.96 -11.34 -0.90
CA HIS A 431 -2.60 -12.66 -0.98
C HIS A 431 -3.58 -12.94 0.18
N VAL A 432 -3.28 -12.48 1.40
CA VAL A 432 -4.23 -12.56 2.53
C VAL A 432 -5.56 -11.90 2.18
N VAL A 433 -5.50 -10.69 1.66
CA VAL A 433 -6.68 -9.93 1.23
C VAL A 433 -7.45 -10.65 0.12
N PHE A 434 -6.74 -11.23 -0.85
CA PHE A 434 -7.35 -12.02 -1.91
C PHE A 434 -8.07 -13.26 -1.36
N VAL A 435 -7.43 -14.01 -0.45
CA VAL A 435 -8.02 -15.20 0.19
C VAL A 435 -9.31 -14.84 0.92
N GLN A 436 -9.29 -13.79 1.71
CA GLN A 436 -10.47 -13.28 2.40
C GLN A 436 -11.60 -12.94 1.42
N GLY A 437 -11.29 -12.22 0.35
CA GLY A 437 -12.24 -11.87 -0.70
C GLY A 437 -12.86 -13.10 -1.38
N CYS A 438 -12.05 -14.16 -1.59
CA CYS A 438 -12.56 -15.42 -2.11
C CYS A 438 -13.56 -16.09 -1.14
N VAL A 439 -13.23 -16.11 0.16
CA VAL A 439 -14.11 -16.73 1.18
C VAL A 439 -15.42 -15.93 1.32
N TRP A 440 -15.39 -14.61 1.27
CA TRP A 440 -16.59 -13.77 1.27
C TRP A 440 -17.33 -13.76 -0.07
N GLY A 441 -16.75 -14.32 -1.13
CA GLY A 441 -17.34 -14.32 -2.47
C GLY A 441 -17.43 -12.94 -3.12
N ILE A 442 -16.59 -11.97 -2.68
CA ILE A 442 -16.63 -10.56 -3.12
C ILE A 442 -15.59 -10.27 -4.21
N ASN A 443 -15.73 -9.13 -4.90
CA ASN A 443 -14.72 -8.60 -5.81
C ASN A 443 -13.73 -7.72 -5.04
N SER A 444 -12.51 -8.21 -4.82
CA SER A 444 -11.45 -7.48 -4.10
C SER A 444 -10.68 -6.47 -4.98
N PHE A 445 -11.02 -6.31 -6.26
CA PHE A 445 -10.19 -5.57 -7.22
C PHE A 445 -10.81 -4.27 -7.74
N ASP A 446 -12.07 -4.00 -7.40
CA ASP A 446 -12.75 -2.73 -7.70
C ASP A 446 -12.85 -1.82 -6.46
N GLN A 447 -13.39 -0.59 -6.63
CA GLN A 447 -13.55 0.41 -5.57
C GLN A 447 -14.69 1.40 -5.85
N TRP A 448 -15.87 0.92 -6.22
CA TRP A 448 -17.03 1.75 -6.56
C TRP A 448 -17.46 2.71 -5.44
N GLY A 449 -17.19 2.36 -4.17
CA GLY A 449 -17.55 3.16 -3.00
C GLY A 449 -16.91 4.56 -2.96
N VAL A 450 -15.80 4.79 -3.69
CA VAL A 450 -15.12 6.10 -3.72
C VAL A 450 -15.64 7.03 -4.83
N GLU A 451 -16.49 6.55 -5.77
CA GLU A 451 -16.86 7.33 -6.96
C GLU A 451 -17.89 8.44 -6.64
N LEU A 452 -18.85 8.17 -5.76
CA LEU A 452 -19.84 9.16 -5.37
C LEU A 452 -19.20 10.39 -4.74
N GLY A 453 -18.26 10.20 -3.82
CA GLY A 453 -17.54 11.29 -3.17
C GLY A 453 -16.79 12.19 -4.15
N LYS A 454 -16.11 11.60 -5.15
CA LYS A 454 -15.43 12.35 -6.22
C LYS A 454 -16.37 13.21 -7.03
N LYS A 455 -17.52 12.63 -7.44
CA LYS A 455 -18.56 13.36 -8.19
C LYS A 455 -19.07 14.57 -7.38
N LEU A 456 -19.45 14.35 -6.13
CA LEU A 456 -19.95 15.42 -5.25
C LEU A 456 -18.87 16.48 -4.98
N ALA A 457 -17.60 16.08 -4.79
CA ALA A 457 -16.51 17.02 -4.60
C ALA A 457 -16.30 17.95 -5.80
N HIS A 458 -16.42 17.44 -7.02
CA HIS A 458 -16.33 18.24 -8.24
C HIS A 458 -17.47 19.28 -8.34
N GLU A 459 -18.68 18.86 -8.01
CA GLU A 459 -19.85 19.76 -7.98
C GLU A 459 -19.66 20.86 -6.92
N VAL A 460 -19.29 20.49 -5.69
CA VAL A 460 -19.04 21.45 -4.61
C VAL A 460 -17.90 22.40 -4.94
N ALA A 461 -16.82 21.92 -5.57
CA ALA A 461 -15.73 22.78 -6.01
C ALA A 461 -16.18 23.86 -7.01
N THR A 462 -17.09 23.50 -7.94
CA THR A 462 -17.70 24.45 -8.88
C THR A 462 -18.58 25.47 -8.17
N GLU A 463 -19.40 25.04 -7.20
CA GLU A 463 -20.24 25.91 -6.37
C GLU A 463 -19.40 26.90 -5.54
N LEU A 464 -18.32 26.43 -4.92
CA LEU A 464 -17.41 27.29 -4.18
C LEU A 464 -16.70 28.32 -5.10
N ALA A 465 -16.37 27.93 -6.33
CA ALA A 465 -15.77 28.85 -7.31
C ALA A 465 -16.77 29.91 -7.81
N SER A 466 -18.06 29.57 -7.92
CA SER A 466 -19.12 30.53 -8.28
C SER A 466 -19.54 31.45 -7.12
N GLY A 467 -19.19 31.10 -5.88
CA GLY A 467 -19.59 31.84 -4.68
C GLY A 467 -21.01 31.53 -4.18
N GLU A 468 -21.70 30.58 -4.82
CA GLU A 468 -23.10 30.23 -4.50
C GLU A 468 -23.25 28.72 -4.26
N PRO A 469 -23.81 28.28 -3.11
CA PRO A 469 -24.18 26.89 -2.89
C PRO A 469 -25.26 26.41 -3.85
N GLY A 470 -25.15 25.16 -4.31
CA GLY A 470 -26.14 24.54 -5.20
C GLY A 470 -27.51 24.41 -4.56
N ALA A 471 -28.58 24.69 -5.33
CA ALA A 471 -29.96 24.69 -4.86
C ALA A 471 -30.48 23.30 -4.40
N SER A 472 -29.83 22.21 -4.83
CA SER A 472 -30.21 20.81 -4.50
C SER A 472 -29.44 20.22 -3.33
N ARG A 473 -28.62 21.00 -2.62
CA ARG A 473 -27.83 20.53 -1.50
C ARG A 473 -28.66 20.42 -0.20
N ASP A 474 -28.28 19.48 0.63
CA ASP A 474 -28.82 19.41 1.99
C ASP A 474 -28.40 20.64 2.84
N ALA A 475 -29.16 20.91 3.89
CA ALA A 475 -28.99 22.11 4.72
C ALA A 475 -27.60 22.21 5.36
N SER A 476 -26.99 21.06 5.75
CA SER A 476 -25.66 21.01 6.34
C SER A 476 -24.59 21.44 5.32
N SER A 477 -24.62 20.83 4.13
CA SER A 477 -23.69 21.16 3.04
C SER A 477 -23.77 22.64 2.64
N VAL A 478 -24.98 23.20 2.53
CA VAL A 478 -25.20 24.63 2.26
C VAL A 478 -24.59 25.52 3.36
N GLN A 479 -24.78 25.14 4.61
CA GLN A 479 -24.25 25.91 5.74
C GLN A 479 -22.73 25.88 5.80
N LEU A 480 -22.11 24.73 5.52
CA LEU A 480 -20.65 24.58 5.47
C LEU A 480 -20.05 25.42 4.33
N GLN A 481 -20.66 25.40 3.14
CA GLN A 481 -20.21 26.20 2.01
C GLN A 481 -20.33 27.70 2.30
N LYS A 482 -21.46 28.16 2.85
CA LYS A 482 -21.66 29.57 3.24
C LYS A 482 -20.67 30.02 4.30
N TRP A 483 -20.32 29.13 5.24
CA TRP A 483 -19.33 29.43 6.26
C TRP A 483 -17.94 29.56 5.64
N TYR A 484 -17.55 28.61 4.80
CA TYR A 484 -16.28 28.63 4.07
C TYR A 484 -16.14 29.92 3.23
N LEU A 485 -17.13 30.22 2.38
CA LEU A 485 -17.10 31.39 1.51
C LEU A 485 -16.95 32.72 2.29
N ARG A 486 -17.57 32.82 3.47
CA ARG A 486 -17.42 34.00 4.32
C ARG A 486 -16.02 34.18 4.90
N HIS A 487 -15.27 33.10 5.08
CA HIS A 487 -13.98 33.12 5.77
C HIS A 487 -12.78 32.92 4.82
N SER A 488 -13.01 32.38 3.61
CA SER A 488 -11.96 32.12 2.61
C SER A 488 -11.64 33.35 1.74
N SER A 489 -12.53 34.32 1.64
CA SER A 489 -12.38 35.52 0.82
C SER A 489 -11.46 36.53 1.48
N ARG A 490 -10.17 36.23 1.67
CA ARG A 490 -9.14 37.20 2.07
C ARG A 490 -7.72 36.67 1.85
N ALA A 491 -7.18 36.89 0.66
CA ALA A 491 -5.77 37.21 0.51
C ALA A 491 -5.63 38.04 -0.78
#